data_b718fee3fccaf1c4e6d52d5e80da5ad1
#
_entry.id   b718fee3fccaf1c4e6d52d5e80da5ad1
#
_cell.length_a   1.000
_cell.length_b   1.000
_cell.length_c   1.000
_cell.angle_alpha   90.00
_cell.angle_beta   90.00
_cell.angle_gamma   90.00
#
_symmetry.space_group_name_H-M   'P 1'
#
loop_
_entity.id
_entity.type
_entity.pdbx_description
1 polymer ?
#
loop_
_entity_poly.entity_id
_entity_poly.type
_entity_poly.pdbx_seq_one_letter_code
_entity_poly.pdbx_strand_id
1 'polypeptide(L)'
;EAVEMARNADMVIFFGGTNKSIETEGRDRKNIDLPHGQNDIIKAIYEVNPNVVTVLISGGPTDLRFLEPYSPAIVQGWWNGMEGGKALAEVLFGDIAPSGKLPFTFPLKLEDSPAYATGSFPGNRSGEDLFTLMYRLDATGYTREQIQEYIANLPDPVSEYKEGILVGYRWFETKEVPVMYAFGHGLSYVDFEYGALSCRQKKDKISVSFDLKNLGEMEADEVAQLYVRRIDSKVERPLKELEAFDRITLKAGETKTVTLEFPVSELAHWDTETNGWVLEPGRIEILVGSASDDIRQTIQTEI
;
A
#
# COMPACT_ATOMS: atom_id res chain seq x y z
N GLU A 1 13.15 -31.59 -4.30
CA GLU A 1 11.89 -31.98 -4.97
C GLU A 1 11.34 -30.80 -5.78
N ALA A 2 11.02 -29.62 -5.20
CA ALA A 2 10.46 -28.47 -5.92
C ALA A 2 11.34 -28.02 -7.12
N VAL A 3 12.65 -27.93 -6.93
CA VAL A 3 13.59 -27.54 -7.99
C VAL A 3 13.60 -28.56 -9.15
N GLU A 4 13.49 -29.86 -8.84
CA GLU A 4 13.43 -30.90 -9.87
C GLU A 4 12.11 -30.90 -10.64
N MET A 5 11.00 -30.61 -9.95
CA MET A 5 9.70 -30.38 -10.61
C MET A 5 9.75 -29.16 -11.53
N ALA A 6 10.31 -28.06 -11.04
CA ALA A 6 10.47 -26.82 -11.81
C ALA A 6 11.28 -26.99 -13.09
N ARG A 7 12.34 -27.81 -13.06
CA ARG A 7 13.19 -28.11 -14.23
C ARG A 7 12.41 -28.71 -15.40
N ASN A 8 11.37 -29.48 -15.10
CA ASN A 8 10.58 -30.21 -16.08
C ASN A 8 9.23 -29.54 -16.40
N ALA A 9 8.96 -28.36 -15.84
CA ALA A 9 7.73 -27.62 -16.06
C ALA A 9 7.91 -26.56 -17.14
N ASP A 10 6.85 -26.27 -17.90
CA ASP A 10 6.84 -25.16 -18.88
C ASP A 10 6.84 -23.80 -18.16
N MET A 11 6.20 -23.71 -17.01
CA MET A 11 6.07 -22.53 -16.16
C MET A 11 5.95 -22.94 -14.71
N VAL A 12 6.43 -22.13 -13.82
CA VAL A 12 6.27 -22.32 -12.37
C VAL A 12 5.41 -21.20 -11.79
N ILE A 13 4.34 -21.56 -11.09
CA ILE A 13 3.57 -20.62 -10.28
C ILE A 13 3.89 -20.95 -8.82
N PHE A 14 4.63 -20.04 -8.18
CA PHE A 14 5.03 -20.19 -6.78
C PHE A 14 4.05 -19.44 -5.87
N PHE A 15 3.35 -20.16 -5.00
CA PHE A 15 2.52 -19.58 -3.94
C PHE A 15 3.35 -19.45 -2.67
N GLY A 16 3.62 -18.22 -2.28
CA GLY A 16 4.38 -17.85 -1.09
C GLY A 16 3.65 -16.85 -0.22
N GLY A 17 4.34 -16.34 0.78
CA GLY A 17 3.81 -15.32 1.69
C GLY A 17 3.93 -15.71 3.16
N THR A 18 2.96 -15.27 3.95
CA THR A 18 2.92 -15.45 5.41
C THR A 18 1.80 -16.39 5.83
N ASN A 19 1.76 -16.70 7.11
CA ASN A 19 0.73 -17.55 7.71
C ASN A 19 0.41 -17.08 9.14
N LYS A 20 -0.53 -17.75 9.81
CA LYS A 20 -0.96 -17.42 11.18
C LYS A 20 0.15 -17.46 12.24
N SER A 21 1.29 -18.10 11.98
CA SER A 21 2.43 -18.08 12.91
C SER A 21 3.27 -16.81 12.78
N ILE A 22 3.12 -16.11 11.67
CA ILE A 22 3.85 -14.87 11.35
C ILE A 22 2.95 -13.64 11.47
N GLU A 23 1.74 -13.72 10.92
CA GLU A 23 0.74 -12.65 10.96
C GLU A 23 -0.48 -13.11 11.77
N THR A 24 -0.62 -12.60 12.97
CA THR A 24 -1.73 -12.92 13.87
C THR A 24 -2.03 -11.71 14.77
N GLU A 25 -3.25 -11.66 15.29
CA GLU A 25 -3.65 -10.65 16.26
C GLU A 25 -2.76 -10.71 17.52
N GLY A 26 -2.38 -9.53 18.02
CA GLY A 26 -1.62 -9.40 19.26
C GLY A 26 -0.13 -9.72 19.17
N ARG A 27 0.41 -9.92 17.98
CA ARG A 27 1.84 -10.11 17.74
C ARG A 27 2.33 -9.26 16.59
N ASP A 28 3.27 -8.37 16.87
CA ASP A 28 3.92 -7.55 15.86
C ASP A 28 4.98 -8.37 15.10
N ARG A 29 5.06 -8.15 13.80
CA ARG A 29 6.15 -8.69 12.99
C ARG A 29 7.44 -7.96 13.35
N LYS A 30 8.52 -8.73 13.52
CA LYS A 30 9.85 -8.18 13.85
C LYS A 30 10.59 -7.63 12.62
N ASN A 31 10.21 -8.08 11.43
CA ASN A 31 10.73 -7.66 10.14
C ASN A 31 9.66 -7.89 9.07
N ILE A 32 9.96 -7.49 7.84
CA ILE A 32 9.09 -7.71 6.68
C ILE A 32 9.63 -8.81 5.74
N ASP A 33 10.58 -9.61 6.18
CA ASP A 33 11.15 -10.69 5.38
C ASP A 33 10.12 -11.76 5.02
N LEU A 34 10.29 -12.39 3.87
CA LEU A 34 9.55 -13.62 3.53
C LEU A 34 10.05 -14.76 4.43
N PRO A 35 9.16 -15.40 5.22
CA PRO A 35 9.56 -16.41 6.18
C PRO A 35 9.96 -17.74 5.52
N HIS A 36 10.54 -18.63 6.31
CA HIS A 36 10.79 -20.05 5.95
C HIS A 36 11.71 -20.27 4.75
N GLY A 37 12.64 -19.34 4.47
CA GLY A 37 13.61 -19.50 3.38
C GLY A 37 12.99 -19.44 1.98
N GLN A 38 11.84 -18.81 1.82
CA GLN A 38 11.14 -18.72 0.52
C GLN A 38 12.00 -18.06 -0.56
N ASN A 39 12.79 -17.05 -0.20
CA ASN A 39 13.70 -16.38 -1.14
C ASN A 39 14.71 -17.36 -1.75
N ASP A 40 15.28 -18.27 -0.94
CA ASP A 40 16.26 -19.27 -1.42
C ASP A 40 15.59 -20.29 -2.34
N ILE A 41 14.36 -20.69 -2.02
CA ILE A 41 13.58 -21.63 -2.85
C ILE A 41 13.27 -21.01 -4.20
N ILE A 42 12.78 -19.76 -4.23
CA ILE A 42 12.44 -19.07 -5.48
C ILE A 42 13.67 -18.87 -6.34
N LYS A 43 14.80 -18.46 -5.75
CA LYS A 43 16.07 -18.35 -6.45
C LYS A 43 16.49 -19.68 -7.08
N ALA A 44 16.48 -20.76 -6.32
CA ALA A 44 16.86 -22.08 -6.80
C ALA A 44 15.91 -22.61 -7.89
N ILE A 45 14.64 -22.26 -7.86
CA ILE A 45 13.67 -22.54 -8.91
C ILE A 45 14.01 -21.74 -10.18
N TYR A 46 14.23 -20.44 -10.06
CA TYR A 46 14.54 -19.56 -11.16
C TYR A 46 15.83 -19.99 -11.91
N GLU A 47 16.84 -20.45 -11.19
CA GLU A 47 18.11 -20.94 -11.79
C GLU A 47 17.92 -22.13 -12.71
N VAL A 48 16.86 -22.91 -12.55
CA VAL A 48 16.55 -24.08 -13.40
C VAL A 48 15.39 -23.83 -14.37
N ASN A 49 14.51 -22.88 -14.06
CA ASN A 49 13.39 -22.46 -14.89
C ASN A 49 13.07 -20.98 -14.62
N PRO A 50 13.50 -20.06 -15.50
CA PRO A 50 13.28 -18.63 -15.31
C PRO A 50 11.83 -18.17 -15.56
N ASN A 51 10.96 -19.06 -16.06
CA ASN A 51 9.55 -18.76 -16.30
C ASN A 51 8.74 -18.92 -14.99
N VAL A 52 8.94 -17.99 -14.07
CA VAL A 52 8.36 -18.00 -12.71
C VAL A 52 7.37 -16.87 -12.53
N VAL A 53 6.19 -17.19 -12.00
CA VAL A 53 5.22 -16.23 -11.46
C VAL A 53 5.11 -16.47 -9.96
N THR A 54 5.27 -15.44 -9.14
CA THR A 54 5.09 -15.54 -7.70
C THR A 54 3.76 -14.91 -7.29
N VAL A 55 2.95 -15.67 -6.56
CA VAL A 55 1.72 -15.22 -5.91
C VAL A 55 1.98 -15.14 -4.41
N LEU A 56 1.89 -13.94 -3.84
CA LEU A 56 2.10 -13.70 -2.42
C LEU A 56 0.78 -13.59 -1.68
N ILE A 57 0.60 -14.41 -0.67
CA ILE A 57 -0.53 -14.39 0.25
C ILE A 57 -0.04 -13.83 1.58
N SER A 58 -0.31 -12.56 1.83
CA SER A 58 0.11 -11.86 3.06
C SER A 58 -0.82 -10.69 3.34
N GLY A 59 -1.00 -10.32 4.61
CA GLY A 59 -1.84 -9.20 5.01
C GLY A 59 -1.10 -7.86 5.03
N GLY A 60 0.23 -7.89 5.00
CA GLY A 60 1.08 -6.72 5.05
C GLY A 60 2.21 -6.75 4.02
N PRO A 61 3.07 -5.73 3.98
CA PRO A 61 4.20 -5.68 3.08
C PRO A 61 5.21 -6.78 3.41
N THR A 62 5.87 -7.28 2.38
CA THR A 62 7.02 -8.19 2.48
C THR A 62 8.21 -7.60 1.76
N ASP A 63 9.42 -7.92 2.20
CA ASP A 63 10.64 -7.49 1.50
C ASP A 63 10.81 -8.30 0.21
N LEU A 64 10.58 -7.64 -0.92
CA LEU A 64 10.66 -8.23 -2.25
C LEU A 64 12.00 -8.01 -2.95
N ARG A 65 12.94 -7.27 -2.35
CA ARG A 65 14.24 -6.99 -2.96
C ARG A 65 15.04 -8.24 -3.33
N PHE A 66 14.85 -9.31 -2.55
CA PHE A 66 15.48 -10.61 -2.80
C PHE A 66 14.66 -11.53 -3.70
N LEU A 67 13.39 -11.23 -3.89
CA LEU A 67 12.48 -12.02 -4.73
C LEU A 67 12.39 -11.46 -6.15
N GLU A 68 12.30 -10.14 -6.29
CA GLU A 68 12.10 -9.45 -7.56
C GLU A 68 13.10 -9.85 -8.67
N PRO A 69 14.41 -10.05 -8.39
CA PRO A 69 15.36 -10.50 -9.41
C PRO A 69 15.10 -11.92 -9.95
N TYR A 70 14.32 -12.72 -9.22
CA TYR A 70 14.05 -14.14 -9.50
C TYR A 70 12.57 -14.42 -9.80
N SER A 71 11.75 -13.39 -9.94
CA SER A 71 10.33 -13.53 -10.25
C SER A 71 9.89 -12.44 -11.23
N PRO A 72 9.87 -12.72 -12.54
CA PRO A 72 9.48 -11.77 -13.57
C PRO A 72 8.06 -11.20 -13.40
N ALA A 73 7.18 -11.92 -12.71
CA ALA A 73 5.84 -11.47 -12.37
C ALA A 73 5.53 -11.78 -10.91
N ILE A 74 5.01 -10.78 -10.19
CA ILE A 74 4.61 -10.89 -8.79
C ILE A 74 3.16 -10.44 -8.66
N VAL A 75 2.32 -11.28 -8.08
CA VAL A 75 0.92 -11.00 -7.77
C VAL A 75 0.75 -10.94 -6.25
N GLN A 76 0.38 -9.78 -5.73
CA GLN A 76 0.01 -9.63 -4.33
C GLN A 76 -1.46 -10.06 -4.17
N GLY A 77 -1.66 -11.27 -3.64
CA GLY A 77 -2.99 -11.89 -3.53
C GLY A 77 -3.73 -11.53 -2.25
N TRP A 78 -3.06 -10.97 -1.25
CA TRP A 78 -3.61 -10.65 0.08
C TRP A 78 -4.20 -11.90 0.78
N TRP A 79 -5.05 -11.68 1.80
CA TRP A 79 -5.89 -12.70 2.41
C TRP A 79 -7.21 -12.80 1.65
N ASN A 80 -7.16 -13.41 0.47
CA ASN A 80 -8.32 -13.61 -0.37
C ASN A 80 -9.31 -14.62 0.25
N GLY A 81 -10.61 -14.37 0.08
CA GLY A 81 -11.69 -15.18 0.65
C GLY A 81 -11.94 -16.50 -0.11
N MET A 82 -13.16 -17.03 0.00
CA MET A 82 -13.53 -18.35 -0.54
C MET A 82 -13.32 -18.46 -2.06
N GLU A 83 -13.57 -17.39 -2.81
CA GLU A 83 -13.41 -17.34 -4.28
C GLU A 83 -11.97 -16.97 -4.73
N GLY A 84 -11.03 -16.85 -3.78
CA GLY A 84 -9.67 -16.41 -4.07
C GLY A 84 -8.92 -17.27 -5.08
N GLY A 85 -9.12 -18.58 -5.05
CA GLY A 85 -8.51 -19.49 -6.02
C GLY A 85 -9.02 -19.25 -7.43
N LYS A 86 -10.34 -19.02 -7.59
CA LYS A 86 -10.95 -18.69 -8.87
C LYS A 86 -10.47 -17.34 -9.39
N ALA A 87 -10.52 -16.31 -8.54
CA ALA A 87 -10.09 -14.96 -8.92
C ALA A 87 -8.60 -14.91 -9.35
N LEU A 88 -7.72 -15.63 -8.63
CA LEU A 88 -6.32 -15.75 -9.01
C LEU A 88 -6.14 -16.48 -10.34
N ALA A 89 -6.90 -17.57 -10.59
CA ALA A 89 -6.85 -18.29 -11.85
C ALA A 89 -7.26 -17.40 -13.02
N GLU A 90 -8.37 -16.67 -12.90
CA GLU A 90 -8.86 -15.75 -13.95
C GLU A 90 -7.82 -14.67 -14.28
N VAL A 91 -7.10 -14.14 -13.27
CA VAL A 91 -6.00 -13.20 -13.49
C VAL A 91 -4.80 -13.91 -14.12
N LEU A 92 -4.32 -15.02 -13.57
CA LEU A 92 -3.11 -15.70 -14.02
C LEU A 92 -3.22 -16.24 -15.46
N PHE A 93 -4.42 -16.66 -15.88
CA PHE A 93 -4.68 -17.14 -17.23
C PHE A 93 -5.15 -16.04 -18.21
N GLY A 94 -5.29 -14.80 -17.75
CA GLY A 94 -5.61 -13.65 -18.59
C GLY A 94 -7.09 -13.51 -18.96
N ASP A 95 -7.98 -14.18 -18.25
CA ASP A 95 -9.43 -14.00 -18.42
C ASP A 95 -9.88 -12.62 -17.93
N ILE A 96 -9.18 -12.08 -16.91
CA ILE A 96 -9.40 -10.75 -16.33
C ILE A 96 -8.05 -10.03 -16.20
N ALA A 97 -7.98 -8.80 -16.69
CA ALA A 97 -6.83 -7.94 -16.42
C ALA A 97 -6.80 -7.49 -14.95
N PRO A 98 -5.66 -7.60 -14.24
CA PRO A 98 -5.56 -7.10 -12.88
C PRO A 98 -5.73 -5.58 -12.86
N SER A 99 -6.43 -5.07 -11.84
CA SER A 99 -6.68 -3.64 -11.63
C SER A 99 -6.49 -3.19 -10.19
N GLY A 100 -6.16 -4.13 -9.30
CA GLY A 100 -5.92 -3.84 -7.89
C GLY A 100 -4.73 -2.91 -7.70
N LYS A 101 -4.85 -1.94 -6.79
CA LYS A 101 -3.78 -1.02 -6.41
C LYS A 101 -3.38 -1.26 -4.95
N LEU A 102 -2.10 -1.06 -4.65
CA LEU A 102 -1.59 -1.20 -3.28
C LEU A 102 -2.24 -0.16 -2.36
N PRO A 103 -2.90 -0.58 -1.26
CA PRO A 103 -3.57 0.34 -0.33
C PRO A 103 -2.61 1.00 0.66
N PHE A 104 -1.32 0.69 0.59
CA PHE A 104 -0.25 1.31 1.37
C PHE A 104 1.09 1.15 0.66
N THR A 105 2.06 1.95 1.07
CA THR A 105 3.43 1.91 0.54
C THR A 105 4.16 0.65 0.99
N PHE A 106 4.87 -0.02 0.09
CA PHE A 106 5.81 -1.09 0.44
C PHE A 106 7.18 -0.46 0.71
N PRO A 107 7.63 -0.39 1.96
CA PRO A 107 8.94 0.18 2.31
C PRO A 107 10.06 -0.76 1.88
N LEU A 108 11.27 -0.26 1.73
CA LEU A 108 12.46 -1.09 1.52
C LEU A 108 12.78 -1.93 2.76
N LYS A 109 12.54 -1.40 3.95
CA LYS A 109 12.73 -2.08 5.24
C LYS A 109 11.76 -1.55 6.28
N LEU A 110 11.51 -2.31 7.33
CA LEU A 110 10.58 -1.94 8.39
C LEU A 110 10.92 -0.60 9.06
N GLU A 111 12.22 -0.33 9.22
CA GLU A 111 12.73 0.88 9.87
C GLU A 111 12.41 2.17 9.11
N ASP A 112 12.04 2.08 7.83
CA ASP A 112 11.64 3.22 7.01
C ASP A 112 10.19 3.67 7.29
N SER A 113 9.40 2.83 7.99
CA SER A 113 8.02 3.18 8.38
C SER A 113 8.01 4.36 9.35
N PRO A 114 7.01 5.26 9.28
CA PRO A 114 7.00 6.49 10.07
C PRO A 114 7.13 6.23 11.58
N ALA A 115 6.36 5.30 12.12
CA ALA A 115 6.39 4.99 13.55
C ALA A 115 7.74 4.42 14.01
N TYR A 116 8.40 3.61 13.18
CA TYR A 116 9.72 3.06 13.49
C TYR A 116 10.82 4.14 13.36
N ALA A 117 10.80 4.90 12.26
CA ALA A 117 11.77 5.95 11.98
C ALA A 117 11.75 7.07 13.05
N THR A 118 10.61 7.33 13.67
CA THR A 118 10.46 8.32 14.74
C THR A 118 10.68 7.75 16.14
N GLY A 119 10.92 6.43 16.26
CA GLY A 119 11.08 5.73 17.52
C GLY A 119 9.78 5.55 18.34
N SER A 120 8.64 5.67 17.69
CA SER A 120 7.32 5.44 18.31
C SER A 120 6.95 3.96 18.34
N PHE A 121 7.55 3.14 17.49
CA PHE A 121 7.41 1.69 17.47
C PHE A 121 8.77 1.02 17.81
N PRO A 122 8.80 -0.03 18.62
CA PRO A 122 7.71 -0.86 19.14
C PRO A 122 6.99 -0.30 20.39
N GLY A 123 7.15 0.94 20.75
CA GLY A 123 6.54 1.56 21.91
C GLY A 123 7.35 1.36 23.20
N ASN A 124 6.81 1.79 24.36
CA ASN A 124 7.51 1.80 25.64
C ASN A 124 7.49 0.46 26.40
N ARG A 125 6.75 -0.52 25.92
CA ARG A 125 6.84 -1.89 26.47
C ARG A 125 8.06 -2.59 25.86
N SER A 126 8.75 -3.36 26.66
CA SER A 126 10.05 -4.01 26.44
C SER A 126 10.24 -4.85 25.15
N GLY A 127 9.52 -4.55 24.08
CA GLY A 127 9.58 -5.30 22.82
C GLY A 127 8.94 -6.69 22.84
N GLU A 128 8.37 -7.09 23.98
CA GLU A 128 7.66 -8.36 24.12
C GLU A 128 6.15 -8.08 24.03
N ASP A 129 5.49 -8.69 23.06
CA ASP A 129 4.03 -8.59 22.95
C ASP A 129 3.34 -9.27 24.13
N LEU A 130 2.12 -8.84 24.43
CA LEU A 130 1.36 -9.30 25.60
C LEU A 130 1.13 -10.82 25.61
N PHE A 131 0.91 -11.44 24.45
CA PHE A 131 0.70 -12.89 24.35
C PHE A 131 1.97 -13.68 24.63
N THR A 132 3.09 -13.22 24.11
CA THR A 132 4.42 -13.83 24.39
C THR A 132 4.76 -13.69 25.87
N LEU A 133 4.49 -12.53 26.49
CA LEU A 133 4.65 -12.30 27.90
C LEU A 133 3.77 -13.26 28.73
N MET A 134 2.46 -13.34 28.43
CA MET A 134 1.55 -14.26 29.11
C MET A 134 1.98 -15.71 29.00
N TYR A 135 2.34 -16.14 27.78
CA TYR A 135 2.82 -17.50 27.55
C TYR A 135 4.12 -17.81 28.35
N ARG A 136 5.06 -16.86 28.38
CA ARG A 136 6.30 -17.00 29.12
C ARG A 136 6.04 -17.09 30.63
N LEU A 137 5.16 -16.28 31.17
CA LEU A 137 4.79 -16.30 32.60
C LEU A 137 4.10 -17.63 32.95
N ASP A 138 3.17 -18.10 32.14
CA ASP A 138 2.52 -19.40 32.32
C ASP A 138 3.53 -20.56 32.27
N ALA A 139 4.45 -20.56 31.32
CA ALA A 139 5.52 -21.56 31.19
C ALA A 139 6.49 -21.53 32.37
N THR A 140 6.62 -20.43 33.09
CA THR A 140 7.43 -20.30 34.31
C THR A 140 6.66 -20.63 35.61
N GLY A 141 5.40 -21.07 35.50
CA GLY A 141 4.58 -21.56 36.60
C GLY A 141 3.79 -20.49 37.35
N TYR A 142 3.63 -19.30 36.75
CA TYR A 142 2.72 -18.28 37.30
C TYR A 142 1.28 -18.73 37.17
N THR A 143 0.48 -18.50 38.22
CA THR A 143 -0.96 -18.71 38.13
C THR A 143 -1.62 -17.59 37.31
N ARG A 144 -2.86 -17.80 36.86
CA ARG A 144 -3.62 -16.77 36.12
C ARG A 144 -3.76 -15.48 36.92
N GLU A 145 -3.98 -15.57 38.21
CA GLU A 145 -4.10 -14.42 39.11
C GLU A 145 -2.78 -13.66 39.19
N GLN A 146 -1.65 -14.37 39.30
CA GLN A 146 -0.32 -13.76 39.33
C GLN A 146 0.04 -13.11 37.98
N ILE A 147 -0.37 -13.71 36.85
CA ILE A 147 -0.21 -13.11 35.53
C ILE A 147 -1.04 -11.83 35.41
N GLN A 148 -2.29 -11.86 35.85
CA GLN A 148 -3.16 -10.66 35.84
C GLN A 148 -2.59 -9.54 36.72
N GLU A 149 -2.13 -9.87 37.93
CA GLU A 149 -1.48 -8.91 38.83
C GLU A 149 -0.19 -8.34 38.23
N TYR A 150 0.63 -9.19 37.59
CA TYR A 150 1.84 -8.73 36.88
C TYR A 150 1.51 -7.75 35.76
N ILE A 151 0.51 -8.08 34.93
CA ILE A 151 0.07 -7.23 33.83
C ILE A 151 -0.52 -5.91 34.34
N ALA A 152 -1.33 -5.95 35.41
CA ALA A 152 -1.93 -4.76 36.03
C ALA A 152 -0.89 -3.80 36.61
N ASN A 153 0.29 -4.31 36.97
CA ASN A 153 1.41 -3.51 37.49
C ASN A 153 2.39 -3.04 36.41
N LEU A 154 2.17 -3.43 35.14
CA LEU A 154 2.95 -2.87 34.04
C LEU A 154 2.61 -1.37 33.86
N PRO A 155 3.57 -0.56 33.44
CA PRO A 155 3.27 0.82 33.07
C PRO A 155 2.25 0.85 31.95
N ASP A 156 1.36 1.85 31.99
CA ASP A 156 0.41 2.06 30.91
C ASP A 156 1.13 2.18 29.56
N PRO A 157 0.61 1.53 28.51
CA PRO A 157 1.18 1.67 27.19
C PRO A 157 1.00 3.13 26.72
N VAL A 158 2.09 3.73 26.30
CA VAL A 158 2.08 5.06 25.69
C VAL A 158 2.34 4.92 24.20
N SER A 159 1.41 5.43 23.41
CA SER A 159 1.59 5.56 21.94
C SER A 159 1.85 7.02 21.62
N GLU A 160 2.99 7.26 21.00
CA GLU A 160 3.39 8.60 20.56
C GLU A 160 3.29 8.68 19.04
N TYR A 161 2.59 9.67 18.53
CA TYR A 161 2.42 9.93 17.09
C TYR A 161 3.40 11.01 16.63
N LYS A 162 4.70 10.72 16.74
CA LYS A 162 5.78 11.67 16.42
C LYS A 162 5.88 12.02 14.94
N GLU A 163 5.34 11.17 14.08
CA GLU A 163 5.18 11.43 12.65
C GLU A 163 4.16 12.54 12.35
N GLY A 164 3.31 12.91 13.32
CA GLY A 164 2.27 13.92 13.16
C GLY A 164 1.28 13.57 12.05
N ILE A 165 1.11 14.49 11.09
CA ILE A 165 0.21 14.30 9.94
C ILE A 165 0.78 13.41 8.83
N LEU A 166 2.08 13.04 8.91
CA LEU A 166 2.78 12.31 7.88
C LEU A 166 2.62 10.80 8.05
N VAL A 167 1.42 10.28 7.79
CA VAL A 167 1.09 8.86 7.89
C VAL A 167 1.11 8.21 6.50
N GLY A 168 1.64 6.99 6.39
CA GLY A 168 1.67 6.21 5.16
C GLY A 168 2.47 6.90 4.04
N TYR A 169 1.94 6.95 2.81
CA TYR A 169 2.63 7.54 1.65
C TYR A 169 3.00 9.02 1.87
N ARG A 170 2.25 9.76 2.71
CA ARG A 170 2.54 11.15 3.05
C ARG A 170 3.92 11.29 3.70
N TRP A 171 4.32 10.32 4.55
CA TRP A 171 5.66 10.25 5.14
C TRP A 171 6.72 9.99 4.08
N PHE A 172 6.58 8.90 3.34
CA PHE A 172 7.60 8.46 2.39
C PHE A 172 7.90 9.54 1.35
N GLU A 173 6.87 10.16 0.81
CA GLU A 173 7.02 11.18 -0.23
C GLU A 173 7.49 12.53 0.31
N THR A 174 6.95 12.99 1.45
CA THR A 174 7.34 14.27 2.04
C THR A 174 8.76 14.26 2.58
N LYS A 175 9.19 13.11 3.10
CA LYS A 175 10.56 12.91 3.61
C LYS A 175 11.52 12.32 2.57
N GLU A 176 11.06 12.14 1.33
CA GLU A 176 11.85 11.56 0.23
C GLU A 176 12.48 10.20 0.60
N VAL A 177 11.76 9.38 1.37
CA VAL A 177 12.21 8.04 1.76
C VAL A 177 12.01 7.07 0.60
N PRO A 178 13.05 6.41 0.11
CA PRO A 178 12.92 5.45 -0.98
C PRO A 178 12.01 4.28 -0.60
N VAL A 179 11.19 3.85 -1.56
CA VAL A 179 10.23 2.76 -1.38
C VAL A 179 10.43 1.68 -2.44
N MET A 180 9.91 0.51 -2.18
CA MET A 180 9.88 -0.57 -3.16
C MET A 180 8.72 -0.35 -4.15
N TYR A 181 7.52 -0.15 -3.62
CA TYR A 181 6.33 0.21 -4.37
C TYR A 181 5.56 1.29 -3.63
N ALA A 182 5.17 2.32 -4.36
CA ALA A 182 4.42 3.43 -3.81
C ALA A 182 2.95 3.05 -3.50
N PHE A 183 2.30 3.85 -2.69
CA PHE A 183 0.86 3.78 -2.50
C PHE A 183 0.14 3.94 -3.85
N GLY A 184 -0.84 3.10 -4.10
CA GLY A 184 -1.60 3.11 -5.36
C GLY A 184 -0.94 2.37 -6.52
N HIS A 185 0.29 1.84 -6.35
CA HIS A 185 0.96 1.04 -7.39
C HIS A 185 0.16 -0.22 -7.73
N GLY A 186 0.14 -0.55 -9.01
CA GLY A 186 -0.44 -1.79 -9.54
C GLY A 186 -0.45 -1.76 -11.07
N LEU A 187 0.01 -2.86 -11.67
CA LEU A 187 0.07 -3.03 -13.11
C LEU A 187 -1.18 -3.72 -13.63
N SER A 188 -1.46 -3.54 -14.91
CA SER A 188 -2.50 -4.25 -15.66
C SER A 188 -1.87 -5.01 -16.83
N TYR A 189 -2.68 -5.76 -17.57
CA TYR A 189 -2.27 -6.38 -18.84
C TYR A 189 -2.39 -5.43 -20.03
N VAL A 190 -2.88 -4.21 -19.80
CA VAL A 190 -3.00 -3.16 -20.81
C VAL A 190 -2.43 -1.86 -20.26
N ASP A 191 -2.01 -0.99 -21.16
CA ASP A 191 -1.62 0.36 -20.83
C ASP A 191 -2.81 1.32 -20.98
N PHE A 192 -2.78 2.41 -20.18
CA PHE A 192 -3.79 3.47 -20.23
C PHE A 192 -3.14 4.81 -20.56
N GLU A 193 -3.83 5.59 -21.39
CA GLU A 193 -3.46 6.95 -21.73
C GLU A 193 -4.38 7.94 -21.02
N TYR A 194 -3.77 8.91 -20.33
CA TYR A 194 -4.46 9.99 -19.63
C TYR A 194 -4.38 11.27 -20.46
N GLY A 195 -5.52 11.77 -20.92
CA GLY A 195 -5.65 13.03 -21.64
C GLY A 195 -5.46 14.26 -20.74
N ALA A 196 -5.45 15.44 -21.38
CA ALA A 196 -5.25 16.71 -20.68
C ALA A 196 -6.36 16.99 -19.65
N LEU A 197 -5.97 17.53 -18.49
CA LEU A 197 -6.89 17.89 -17.43
C LEU A 197 -7.67 19.17 -17.78
N SER A 198 -8.94 19.18 -17.42
CA SER A 198 -9.73 20.38 -17.24
C SER A 198 -10.23 20.47 -15.80
N CYS A 199 -10.09 21.63 -15.18
CA CYS A 199 -10.52 21.89 -13.80
C CYS A 199 -11.60 22.94 -13.77
N ARG A 200 -12.65 22.71 -12.98
CA ARG A 200 -13.74 23.67 -12.75
C ARG A 200 -14.07 23.70 -11.26
N GLN A 201 -14.07 24.88 -10.69
CA GLN A 201 -14.57 25.12 -9.35
C GLN A 201 -15.98 25.70 -9.40
N LYS A 202 -16.90 25.09 -8.66
CA LYS A 202 -18.26 25.59 -8.43
C LYS A 202 -18.53 25.63 -6.93
N LYS A 203 -18.64 26.84 -6.39
CA LYS A 203 -18.88 27.08 -4.97
C LYS A 203 -17.86 26.32 -4.09
N ASP A 204 -18.30 25.23 -3.50
CA ASP A 204 -17.62 24.41 -2.53
C ASP A 204 -17.03 23.09 -3.09
N LYS A 205 -17.08 22.92 -4.42
CA LYS A 205 -16.65 21.68 -5.09
C LYS A 205 -15.66 21.96 -6.22
N ILE A 206 -14.64 21.14 -6.33
CA ILE A 206 -13.72 21.07 -7.46
C ILE A 206 -14.06 19.81 -8.28
N SER A 207 -14.21 20.00 -9.60
CA SER A 207 -14.44 18.93 -10.57
C SER A 207 -13.27 18.93 -11.57
N VAL A 208 -12.62 17.78 -11.72
CA VAL A 208 -11.48 17.59 -12.63
C VAL A 208 -11.87 16.53 -13.65
N SER A 209 -11.79 16.87 -14.93
CA SER A 209 -12.17 15.96 -16.02
C SER A 209 -11.00 15.75 -16.97
N PHE A 210 -10.88 14.54 -17.48
CA PHE A 210 -9.88 14.12 -18.46
C PHE A 210 -10.38 12.91 -19.24
N ASP A 211 -9.82 12.67 -20.42
CA ASP A 211 -10.10 11.44 -21.15
C ASP A 211 -9.15 10.34 -20.70
N LEU A 212 -9.69 9.14 -20.49
CA LEU A 212 -8.94 7.94 -20.17
C LEU A 212 -9.17 6.92 -21.29
N LYS A 213 -8.08 6.42 -21.88
CA LYS A 213 -8.12 5.49 -23.01
C LYS A 213 -7.40 4.20 -22.67
N ASN A 214 -8.05 3.07 -22.96
CA ASN A 214 -7.41 1.75 -22.95
C ASN A 214 -6.65 1.55 -24.26
N LEU A 215 -5.35 1.32 -24.19
CA LEU A 215 -4.46 1.13 -25.35
C LEU A 215 -4.34 -0.35 -25.76
N GLY A 216 -4.90 -1.27 -24.97
CA GLY A 216 -4.79 -2.72 -25.19
C GLY A 216 -5.92 -3.31 -26.02
N GLU A 217 -5.86 -4.63 -26.16
CA GLU A 217 -6.81 -5.43 -26.97
C GLU A 217 -7.86 -6.16 -26.13
N MET A 218 -7.86 -5.99 -24.80
CA MET A 218 -8.85 -6.57 -23.90
C MET A 218 -9.52 -5.51 -23.04
N GLU A 219 -10.72 -5.83 -22.51
CA GLU A 219 -11.36 -5.01 -21.49
C GLU A 219 -10.53 -5.02 -20.20
N ALA A 220 -10.34 -3.85 -19.61
CA ALA A 220 -9.60 -3.69 -18.37
C ALA A 220 -10.10 -2.51 -17.57
N ASP A 221 -9.84 -2.55 -16.27
CA ASP A 221 -10.14 -1.45 -15.37
C ASP A 221 -8.86 -0.68 -15.01
N GLU A 222 -8.98 0.64 -14.96
CA GLU A 222 -7.98 1.52 -14.36
C GLU A 222 -8.54 2.20 -13.12
N VAL A 223 -7.70 2.37 -12.10
CA VAL A 223 -8.04 3.18 -10.92
C VAL A 223 -7.31 4.51 -11.03
N ALA A 224 -8.00 5.49 -11.58
CA ALA A 224 -7.48 6.84 -11.69
C ALA A 224 -7.51 7.54 -10.32
N GLN A 225 -6.37 8.10 -9.89
CA GLN A 225 -6.16 8.70 -8.58
C GLN A 225 -5.87 10.19 -8.75
N LEU A 226 -6.59 11.02 -7.99
CA LEU A 226 -6.43 12.46 -7.97
C LEU A 226 -5.83 12.89 -6.65
N TYR A 227 -4.67 13.52 -6.73
CA TYR A 227 -3.98 14.10 -5.58
C TYR A 227 -3.99 15.62 -5.66
N VAL A 228 -3.92 16.27 -4.51
CA VAL A 228 -3.77 17.73 -4.41
C VAL A 228 -2.53 18.06 -3.58
N ARG A 229 -1.71 18.95 -4.13
CA ARG A 229 -0.58 19.60 -3.46
C ARG A 229 -0.92 21.03 -3.15
N ARG A 230 -0.76 21.43 -1.90
CA ARG A 230 -0.85 22.83 -1.49
C ARG A 230 0.47 23.54 -1.83
N ILE A 231 0.38 24.65 -2.59
CA ILE A 231 1.51 25.50 -2.90
C ILE A 231 1.48 26.69 -1.94
N ASP A 232 2.61 27.07 -1.37
CA ASP A 232 2.74 28.20 -0.48
C ASP A 232 1.89 28.13 0.82
N SER A 233 1.62 26.92 1.35
CA SER A 233 0.96 26.75 2.64
C SER A 233 1.80 27.34 3.79
N LYS A 234 1.15 27.98 4.75
CA LYS A 234 1.78 28.54 5.96
C LYS A 234 1.89 27.54 7.11
N VAL A 235 1.23 26.42 6.98
CA VAL A 235 1.26 25.33 7.94
C VAL A 235 1.94 24.11 7.32
N GLU A 236 2.41 23.18 8.17
CA GLU A 236 2.95 21.91 7.69
C GLU A 236 1.88 21.13 6.91
N ARG A 237 2.24 20.65 5.74
CA ARG A 237 1.41 19.82 4.87
C ARG A 237 2.20 18.65 4.33
N PRO A 238 1.56 17.52 4.06
CA PRO A 238 2.15 16.48 3.22
C PRO A 238 2.48 17.03 1.82
N LEU A 239 3.42 16.40 1.14
CA LEU A 239 3.74 16.77 -0.25
C LEU A 239 2.50 16.82 -1.14
N LYS A 240 1.60 15.85 -0.98
CA LYS A 240 0.28 15.79 -1.63
C LYS A 240 -0.66 14.87 -0.86
N GLU A 241 -1.96 15.02 -1.10
CA GLU A 241 -3.02 14.21 -0.48
C GLU A 241 -3.96 13.66 -1.54
N LEU A 242 -4.38 12.39 -1.39
CA LEU A 242 -5.37 11.76 -2.26
C LEU A 242 -6.75 12.32 -1.90
N GLU A 243 -7.39 13.01 -2.84
CA GLU A 243 -8.69 13.65 -2.65
C GLU A 243 -9.84 12.91 -3.33
N ALA A 244 -9.55 12.22 -4.42
CA ALA A 244 -10.55 11.43 -5.13
C ALA A 244 -9.91 10.29 -5.92
N PHE A 245 -10.66 9.23 -6.16
CA PHE A 245 -10.31 8.16 -7.09
C PHE A 245 -11.58 7.49 -7.61
N ASP A 246 -11.44 6.84 -8.76
CA ASP A 246 -12.52 6.01 -9.31
C ASP A 246 -11.92 4.83 -10.09
N ARG A 247 -12.66 3.72 -10.13
CA ARG A 247 -12.32 2.54 -10.92
C ARG A 247 -13.17 2.54 -12.19
N ILE A 248 -12.52 2.66 -13.34
CA ILE A 248 -13.13 2.85 -14.64
C ILE A 248 -12.90 1.63 -15.52
N THR A 249 -13.97 0.94 -15.91
CA THR A 249 -13.93 -0.15 -16.90
C THR A 249 -13.89 0.42 -18.30
N LEU A 250 -12.94 -0.02 -19.13
CA LEU A 250 -12.76 0.39 -20.53
C LEU A 250 -12.61 -0.86 -21.41
N LYS A 251 -13.41 -0.94 -22.46
CA LYS A 251 -13.20 -1.95 -23.50
C LYS A 251 -11.90 -1.71 -24.27
N ALA A 252 -11.45 -2.71 -25.00
CA ALA A 252 -10.31 -2.58 -25.89
C ALA A 252 -10.41 -1.33 -26.78
N GLY A 253 -9.41 -0.45 -26.72
CA GLY A 253 -9.37 0.79 -27.51
C GLY A 253 -10.37 1.87 -27.11
N GLU A 254 -11.21 1.65 -26.08
CA GLU A 254 -12.24 2.61 -25.66
C GLU A 254 -11.59 3.83 -24.98
N THR A 255 -12.20 4.98 -25.23
CA THR A 255 -11.93 6.24 -24.51
C THR A 255 -13.19 6.67 -23.76
N LYS A 256 -13.05 7.02 -22.49
CA LYS A 256 -14.10 7.62 -21.65
C LYS A 256 -13.63 8.90 -21.02
N THR A 257 -14.52 9.91 -20.99
CA THR A 257 -14.28 11.09 -20.15
C THR A 257 -14.59 10.75 -18.70
N VAL A 258 -13.57 10.83 -17.86
CA VAL A 258 -13.63 10.64 -16.41
C VAL A 258 -13.78 11.98 -15.74
N THR A 259 -14.59 12.06 -14.69
CA THR A 259 -14.70 13.26 -13.84
C THR A 259 -14.55 12.85 -12.38
N LEU A 260 -13.50 13.33 -11.74
CA LEU A 260 -13.26 13.16 -10.30
C LEU A 260 -13.62 14.46 -9.58
N GLU A 261 -14.28 14.36 -8.45
CA GLU A 261 -14.79 15.50 -7.71
C GLU A 261 -14.48 15.37 -6.23
N PHE A 262 -14.15 16.50 -5.60
CA PHE A 262 -13.98 16.59 -4.15
C PHE A 262 -14.45 17.94 -3.62
N PRO A 263 -14.94 18.02 -2.36
CA PRO A 263 -15.32 19.30 -1.76
C PRO A 263 -14.06 20.11 -1.39
N VAL A 264 -14.13 21.42 -1.58
CA VAL A 264 -13.02 22.33 -1.20
C VAL A 264 -12.70 22.26 0.30
N SER A 265 -13.68 21.87 1.12
CA SER A 265 -13.52 21.68 2.57
C SER A 265 -12.51 20.58 2.96
N GLU A 266 -12.27 19.56 2.07
CA GLU A 266 -11.24 18.54 2.31
C GLU A 266 -9.82 19.14 2.34
N LEU A 267 -9.61 20.30 1.73
CA LEU A 267 -8.34 21.01 1.74
C LEU A 267 -8.09 21.83 3.02
N ALA A 268 -9.07 21.85 3.95
CA ALA A 268 -8.90 22.52 5.22
C ALA A 268 -7.96 21.74 6.15
N HIS A 269 -7.32 22.44 7.07
CA HIS A 269 -6.56 21.83 8.17
C HIS A 269 -7.23 22.18 9.51
N TRP A 270 -6.97 21.37 10.50
CA TRP A 270 -7.37 21.67 11.86
C TRP A 270 -6.39 22.65 12.48
N ASP A 271 -6.89 23.80 12.87
CA ASP A 271 -6.11 24.82 13.55
C ASP A 271 -6.36 24.73 15.06
N THR A 272 -5.30 24.49 15.81
CA THR A 272 -5.34 24.31 17.25
C THR A 272 -5.53 25.62 18.03
N GLU A 273 -5.19 26.77 17.43
CA GLU A 273 -5.38 28.08 18.06
C GLU A 273 -6.85 28.50 18.03
N THR A 274 -7.49 28.33 16.86
CA THR A 274 -8.91 28.64 16.69
C THR A 274 -9.84 27.50 17.08
N ASN A 275 -9.28 26.30 17.31
CA ASN A 275 -9.99 25.05 17.57
C ASN A 275 -11.05 24.76 16.50
N GLY A 276 -10.66 24.83 15.24
CA GLY A 276 -11.59 24.67 14.12
C GLY A 276 -10.89 24.35 12.79
N TRP A 277 -11.70 23.98 11.81
CA TRP A 277 -11.20 23.76 10.45
C TRP A 277 -10.97 25.08 9.72
N VAL A 278 -9.79 25.28 9.18
CA VAL A 278 -9.38 26.47 8.45
C VAL A 278 -8.99 26.11 7.03
N LEU A 279 -9.64 26.73 6.06
CA LEU A 279 -9.27 26.66 4.65
C LEU A 279 -8.33 27.82 4.32
N GLU A 280 -7.09 27.52 3.99
CA GLU A 280 -6.16 28.53 3.48
C GLU A 280 -6.50 28.86 2.01
N PRO A 281 -6.76 30.11 1.65
CA PRO A 281 -6.83 30.50 0.23
C PRO A 281 -5.43 30.39 -0.40
N GLY A 282 -5.36 30.12 -1.69
CA GLY A 282 -4.11 30.10 -2.41
C GLY A 282 -4.05 29.09 -3.54
N ARG A 283 -2.86 28.90 -4.07
CA ARG A 283 -2.63 28.00 -5.20
C ARG A 283 -2.59 26.55 -4.75
N ILE A 284 -3.22 25.71 -5.57
CA ILE A 284 -3.14 24.25 -5.48
C ILE A 284 -2.68 23.67 -6.81
N GLU A 285 -2.00 22.56 -6.73
CA GLU A 285 -1.64 21.73 -7.87
C GLU A 285 -2.44 20.43 -7.78
N ILE A 286 -3.19 20.15 -8.83
CA ILE A 286 -3.98 18.93 -8.99
C ILE A 286 -3.17 17.97 -9.85
N LEU A 287 -2.95 16.77 -9.35
CA LEU A 287 -2.14 15.74 -9.97
C LEU A 287 -3.02 14.52 -10.17
N VAL A 288 -3.09 14.00 -11.40
CA VAL A 288 -3.86 12.79 -11.71
C VAL A 288 -2.91 11.74 -12.26
N GLY A 289 -3.04 10.51 -11.75
CA GLY A 289 -2.18 9.41 -12.15
C GLY A 289 -2.71 8.05 -11.75
N SER A 290 -1.90 7.03 -11.94
CA SER A 290 -2.21 5.64 -11.65
C SER A 290 -1.70 5.17 -10.28
N ALA A 291 -0.78 5.94 -9.67
CA ALA A 291 -0.20 5.71 -8.35
C ALA A 291 0.29 7.05 -7.78
N SER A 292 0.67 7.05 -6.50
CA SER A 292 1.16 8.28 -5.87
C SER A 292 2.48 8.78 -6.47
N ASP A 293 3.31 7.90 -7.00
CA ASP A 293 4.57 8.21 -7.69
C ASP A 293 4.47 8.15 -9.23
N ASP A 294 3.32 7.76 -9.78
CA ASP A 294 3.05 7.72 -11.22
C ASP A 294 1.99 8.75 -11.62
N ILE A 295 2.40 10.03 -11.60
CA ILE A 295 1.56 11.15 -11.99
C ILE A 295 1.65 11.35 -13.52
N ARG A 296 0.50 11.29 -14.18
CA ARG A 296 0.36 11.38 -15.63
C ARG A 296 0.03 12.78 -16.11
N GLN A 297 -0.77 13.52 -15.36
CA GLN A 297 -1.25 14.85 -15.74
C GLN A 297 -1.27 15.77 -14.53
N THR A 298 -1.04 17.07 -14.76
CA THR A 298 -0.99 18.09 -13.72
C THR A 298 -1.63 19.38 -14.19
N ILE A 299 -2.37 20.08 -13.32
CA ILE A 299 -2.93 21.40 -13.56
C ILE A 299 -2.91 22.23 -12.27
N GLN A 300 -2.66 23.52 -12.37
CA GLN A 300 -2.72 24.43 -11.21
C GLN A 300 -3.99 25.28 -11.26
N THR A 301 -4.54 25.55 -10.09
CA THR A 301 -5.68 26.47 -9.90
C THR A 301 -5.57 27.19 -8.56
N GLU A 302 -6.43 28.17 -8.32
CA GLU A 302 -6.54 28.90 -7.04
C GLU A 302 -7.86 28.53 -6.35
N ILE A 303 -7.86 28.55 -5.02
CA ILE A 303 -9.06 28.33 -4.19
C ILE A 303 -9.24 29.46 -3.20
#